data_389f9fb5971cb7136dabdf16c10710ff
#
_entry.id   389f9fb5971cb7136dabdf16c10710ff
#
_cell.length_a   1.000
_cell.length_b   1.000
_cell.length_c   1.000
_cell.angle_alpha   90.00
_cell.angle_beta   90.00
_cell.angle_gamma   90.00
#
_symmetry.space_group_name_H-M   'P 1'
#
loop_
_entity.id
_entity.type
_entity.pdbx_description
1 polymer ?
#
loop_
_entity_poly.entity_id
_entity_poly.type
_entity_poly.pdbx_seq_one_letter_code
_entity_poly.pdbx_strand_id
1 'polypeptide(L)'
;PLLALECQRITRAKNQKVVPLMGGKDAPAYKNKSLMHKVYSDVDAQLRREFGVNTYKAIKRSQCDLAVEIIKKYELPRCLREEIEDENSQMCFAV
;
A
#
# COMPACT_ATOMS: atom_id res chain seq x y z
N PRO A 1 -4.63 -14.69 -15.39
CA PRO A 1 -3.79 -14.25 -14.27
C PRO A 1 -2.61 -13.41 -14.72
N LEU A 2 -2.11 -12.58 -13.82
CA LEU A 2 -0.98 -11.72 -14.11
C LEU A 2 0.30 -12.54 -14.30
N LEU A 3 1.12 -12.11 -15.26
CA LEU A 3 2.47 -12.65 -15.43
C LEU A 3 3.46 -11.88 -14.57
N ALA A 4 4.72 -12.34 -14.55
CA ALA A 4 5.75 -11.75 -13.69
C ALA A 4 5.92 -10.24 -13.91
N LEU A 5 5.89 -9.78 -15.16
CA LEU A 5 6.06 -8.34 -15.45
C LEU A 5 4.89 -7.51 -14.92
N GLU A 6 3.66 -8.00 -15.06
CA GLU A 6 2.48 -7.31 -14.50
C GLU A 6 2.52 -7.31 -12.98
N CYS A 7 2.94 -8.42 -12.36
CA CYS A 7 3.11 -8.46 -10.91
C CYS A 7 4.14 -7.44 -10.43
N GLN A 8 5.22 -7.26 -11.18
CA GLN A 8 6.23 -6.24 -10.87
C GLN A 8 5.66 -4.83 -10.97
N ARG A 9 4.82 -4.57 -11.99
CA ARG A 9 4.15 -3.28 -12.13
C ARG A 9 3.26 -2.98 -10.93
N ILE A 10 2.50 -3.98 -10.48
CA ILE A 10 1.63 -3.85 -9.31
C ILE A 10 2.47 -3.56 -8.07
N THR A 11 3.53 -4.31 -7.85
CA THR A 11 4.43 -4.11 -6.71
C THR A 11 5.04 -2.71 -6.71
N ARG A 12 5.50 -2.26 -7.88
CA ARG A 12 6.07 -0.92 -8.01
C ARG A 12 5.03 0.16 -7.69
N ALA A 13 3.81 0.00 -8.22
CA ALA A 13 2.73 0.96 -7.95
C ALA A 13 2.42 1.01 -6.45
N LYS A 14 2.36 -0.14 -5.79
CA LYS A 14 2.13 -0.18 -4.34
C LYS A 14 3.23 0.56 -3.59
N ASN A 15 4.49 0.31 -3.93
CA ASN A 15 5.61 0.97 -3.25
C ASN A 15 5.59 2.49 -3.49
N GLN A 16 5.33 2.92 -4.72
CA GLN A 16 5.26 4.34 -5.06
C GLN A 16 4.11 5.05 -4.33
N LYS A 17 3.05 4.32 -4.01
CA LYS A 17 1.92 4.89 -3.28
C LYS A 17 2.15 4.88 -1.78
N VAL A 18 2.58 3.75 -1.23
CA VAL A 18 2.64 3.55 0.22
C VAL A 18 3.80 4.31 0.87
N VAL A 19 4.97 4.32 0.26
CA VAL A 19 6.14 4.97 0.87
C VAL A 19 5.87 6.45 1.20
N PRO A 20 5.37 7.27 0.26
CA PRO A 20 5.05 8.67 0.61
C PRO A 20 3.94 8.80 1.63
N LEU A 21 2.93 7.93 1.60
CA LEU A 21 1.83 7.97 2.58
C LEU A 21 2.34 7.76 3.99
N MET A 22 3.42 7.00 4.17
CA MET A 22 3.99 6.74 5.48
C MET A 22 5.04 7.77 5.89
N GLY A 23 5.27 8.78 5.05
CA GLY A 23 6.22 9.85 5.34
C GLY A 23 7.60 9.68 4.72
N GLY A 24 7.77 8.68 3.87
CA GLY A 24 9.04 8.36 3.23
C GLY A 24 9.77 7.21 3.93
N LYS A 25 10.83 6.71 3.31
CA LYS A 25 11.56 5.55 3.83
C LYS A 25 12.22 5.78 5.17
N ASP A 26 12.55 7.03 5.49
CA ASP A 26 13.23 7.38 6.74
C ASP A 26 12.26 7.68 7.87
N ALA A 27 10.96 7.72 7.59
CA ALA A 27 9.96 8.02 8.60
C ALA A 27 9.82 6.89 9.62
N PRO A 28 9.58 7.19 10.88
CA PRO A 28 9.36 6.17 11.91
C PRO A 28 8.24 5.19 11.53
N ALA A 29 7.14 5.70 10.94
CA ALA A 29 6.03 4.84 10.54
C ALA A 29 6.48 3.79 9.53
N TYR A 30 7.26 4.18 8.52
CA TYR A 30 7.75 3.23 7.52
C TYR A 30 8.69 2.20 8.13
N LYS A 31 9.50 2.60 9.09
CA LYS A 31 10.43 1.71 9.79
C LYS A 31 9.73 0.77 10.76
N ASN A 32 8.51 1.09 11.14
CA ASN A 32 7.67 0.20 11.96
C ASN A 32 7.09 -0.87 11.03
N LYS A 33 7.69 -2.05 11.03
CA LYS A 33 7.32 -3.11 10.11
C LYS A 33 5.88 -3.58 10.29
N SER A 34 5.39 -3.61 11.53
CA SER A 34 4.02 -4.01 11.80
C SER A 34 3.03 -3.03 11.16
N LEU A 35 3.28 -1.74 11.32
CA LEU A 35 2.43 -0.71 10.73
C LEU A 35 2.52 -0.72 9.20
N MET A 36 3.73 -0.84 8.66
CA MET A 36 3.94 -0.95 7.23
C MET A 36 3.15 -2.12 6.64
N HIS A 37 3.20 -3.28 7.29
CA HIS A 37 2.44 -4.46 6.86
C HIS A 37 0.93 -4.22 6.86
N LYS A 38 0.42 -3.49 7.86
CA LYS A 38 -1.01 -3.15 7.89
C LYS A 38 -1.42 -2.35 6.67
N VAL A 39 -0.60 -1.38 6.26
CA VAL A 39 -0.91 -0.54 5.11
C VAL A 39 -0.88 -1.35 3.81
N TYR A 40 0.17 -2.13 3.58
CA TYR A 40 0.27 -2.96 2.39
C TYR A 40 -0.87 -3.99 2.33
N SER A 41 -1.22 -4.58 3.47
CA SER A 41 -2.33 -5.54 3.54
C SER A 41 -3.66 -4.88 3.18
N ASP A 42 -3.86 -3.63 3.58
CA ASP A 42 -5.10 -2.91 3.25
C ASP A 42 -5.17 -2.60 1.75
N VAL A 43 -4.06 -2.21 1.14
CA VAL A 43 -4.00 -2.02 -0.30
C VAL A 43 -4.36 -3.31 -1.04
N ASP A 44 -3.77 -4.43 -0.63
CA ASP A 44 -4.05 -5.73 -1.24
C ASP A 44 -5.50 -6.15 -1.03
N ALA A 45 -6.06 -5.87 0.15
CA ALA A 45 -7.46 -6.17 0.44
C ALA A 45 -8.39 -5.39 -0.49
N GLN A 46 -8.08 -4.12 -0.75
CA GLN A 46 -8.87 -3.32 -1.68
C GLN A 46 -8.81 -3.88 -3.09
N LEU A 47 -7.63 -4.27 -3.55
CA LEU A 47 -7.48 -4.90 -4.87
C LEU A 47 -8.32 -6.17 -4.97
N ARG A 48 -8.26 -7.03 -3.95
CA ARG A 48 -9.05 -8.26 -3.95
C ARG A 48 -10.55 -7.98 -4.02
N ARG A 49 -11.02 -6.96 -3.29
CA ARG A 49 -12.44 -6.59 -3.30
C ARG A 49 -12.86 -6.04 -4.66
N GLU A 50 -12.03 -5.19 -5.25
CA GLU A 50 -12.36 -4.55 -6.53
C GLU A 50 -12.50 -5.55 -7.68
N PHE A 51 -11.70 -6.61 -7.66
CA PHE A 51 -11.68 -7.59 -8.75
C PHE A 51 -12.34 -8.91 -8.36
N GLY A 52 -12.82 -9.05 -7.13
CA GLY A 52 -13.47 -10.27 -6.69
C GLY A 52 -12.56 -11.49 -6.72
N VAL A 53 -11.29 -11.31 -6.38
CA VAL A 53 -10.27 -12.38 -6.40
C VAL A 53 -9.70 -12.61 -5.02
N ASN A 54 -9.07 -13.77 -4.80
CA ASN A 54 -8.44 -14.12 -3.53
C ASN A 54 -7.00 -13.60 -3.42
N THR A 55 -6.37 -13.32 -4.55
CA THR A 55 -5.03 -12.75 -4.62
C THR A 55 -4.95 -11.82 -5.81
N TYR A 56 -4.15 -10.74 -5.69
CA TYR A 56 -3.99 -9.81 -6.81
C TYR A 56 -3.39 -10.49 -8.04
N LYS A 57 -2.66 -11.59 -7.85
CA LYS A 57 -2.07 -12.32 -8.97
C LYS A 57 -3.13 -12.97 -9.88
N ALA A 58 -4.35 -13.14 -9.37
CA ALA A 58 -5.45 -13.69 -10.15
C ALA A 58 -6.17 -12.65 -11.01
N ILE A 59 -5.81 -11.37 -10.90
CA ILE A 59 -6.36 -10.31 -11.74
C ILE A 59 -6.03 -10.61 -13.19
N LYS A 60 -6.97 -10.35 -14.10
CA LYS A 60 -6.76 -10.57 -15.52
C LYS A 60 -5.70 -9.60 -16.06
N ARG A 61 -4.85 -10.07 -16.97
CA ARG A 61 -3.81 -9.22 -17.57
C ARG A 61 -4.38 -7.96 -18.20
N SER A 62 -5.55 -8.06 -18.84
CA SER A 62 -6.23 -6.92 -19.46
C SER A 62 -6.65 -5.87 -18.44
N GLN A 63 -6.69 -6.20 -17.14
CA GLN A 63 -7.09 -5.30 -16.07
C GLN A 63 -5.91 -4.76 -15.26
N CYS A 64 -4.68 -5.05 -15.68
CA CYS A 64 -3.49 -4.60 -14.96
C CYS A 64 -3.43 -3.08 -14.84
N ASP A 65 -3.74 -2.36 -15.93
CA ASP A 65 -3.72 -0.90 -15.89
C ASP A 65 -4.77 -0.35 -14.92
N LEU A 66 -5.95 -0.97 -14.88
CA LEU A 66 -6.99 -0.57 -13.94
C LEU A 66 -6.54 -0.82 -12.49
N ALA A 67 -5.88 -1.95 -12.25
CA ALA A 67 -5.35 -2.24 -10.91
C ALA A 67 -4.34 -1.18 -10.47
N VAL A 68 -3.45 -0.75 -11.36
CA VAL A 68 -2.49 0.32 -11.07
C VAL A 68 -3.22 1.62 -10.72
N GLU A 69 -4.27 1.96 -11.47
CA GLU A 69 -5.06 3.16 -11.20
C GLU A 69 -5.75 3.09 -9.83
N ILE A 70 -6.28 1.92 -9.47
CA ILE A 70 -6.90 1.74 -8.15
C ILE A 70 -5.87 1.97 -7.04
N ILE A 71 -4.66 1.46 -7.21
CA ILE A 71 -3.58 1.69 -6.23
C ILE A 71 -3.25 3.18 -6.13
N LYS A 72 -3.14 3.88 -7.25
CA LYS A 72 -2.86 5.32 -7.26
C LYS A 72 -3.92 6.12 -6.53
N LYS A 73 -5.17 5.68 -6.56
CA LYS A 73 -6.30 6.35 -5.93
C LYS A 73 -6.58 5.86 -4.52
N TYR A 74 -5.78 4.91 -4.02
CA TYR A 74 -5.95 4.37 -2.69
C TYR A 74 -5.89 5.47 -1.63
N GLU A 75 -6.79 5.43 -0.67
CA GLU A 75 -6.81 6.34 0.47
C GLU A 75 -6.70 5.53 1.75
N LEU A 76 -5.86 6.00 2.67
CA LEU A 76 -5.70 5.35 3.96
C LEU A 76 -7.01 5.41 4.76
N PRO A 77 -7.42 4.30 5.38
CA PRO A 77 -8.47 4.36 6.40
C PRO A 77 -8.02 5.29 7.53
N ARG A 78 -9.00 5.92 8.17
CA ARG A 78 -8.73 6.87 9.23
C ARG A 78 -7.83 6.28 10.33
N CYS A 79 -8.10 5.04 10.75
CA CYS A 79 -7.34 4.42 11.82
C CYS A 79 -5.86 4.25 11.46
N LEU A 80 -5.55 3.88 10.22
CA LEU A 80 -4.15 3.74 9.78
C LEU A 80 -3.49 5.10 9.63
N ARG A 81 -4.23 6.09 9.14
CA ARG A 81 -3.71 7.46 9.04
C ARG A 81 -3.31 7.98 10.41
N GLU A 82 -4.17 7.78 11.41
CA GLU A 82 -3.88 8.22 12.76
C GLU A 82 -2.68 7.49 13.35
N GLU A 83 -2.56 6.17 13.13
CA GLU A 83 -1.39 5.42 13.59
C GLU A 83 -0.10 5.93 12.97
N ILE A 84 -0.13 6.25 11.67
CA ILE A 84 1.04 6.79 10.98
C ILE A 84 1.41 8.17 11.54
N GLU A 85 0.43 9.03 11.72
CA GLU A 85 0.66 10.37 12.27
C GLU A 85 1.24 10.28 13.68
N ASP A 86 0.69 9.41 14.52
CA ASP A 86 1.18 9.22 15.88
C ASP A 86 2.62 8.71 15.89
N GLU A 87 2.92 7.72 15.06
CA GLU A 87 4.26 7.14 14.99
C GLU A 87 5.28 8.17 14.53
N ASN A 88 4.94 8.96 13.51
CA ASN A 88 5.83 9.99 12.99
C ASN A 88 5.98 11.16 13.96
N SER A 89 4.93 11.47 14.72
CA SER A 89 4.98 12.56 15.71
C SER A 89 5.84 12.21 16.92
N GLN A 90 5.90 10.95 17.30
CA GLN A 90 6.69 10.50 18.45
C GLN A 90 8.16 10.85 18.29
N MET A 91 8.64 10.95 17.08
CA MET A 91 10.02 11.33 16.84
C MET A 91 10.35 12.72 17.35
N CYS A 92 9.35 13.59 17.43
CA CYS A 92 9.53 14.95 17.95
C CYS A 92 9.87 14.99 19.43
N PHE A 93 9.55 13.95 20.16
CA PHE A 93 9.76 13.85 21.59
C PHE A 93 11.01 13.05 21.97
N ALA A 94 11.67 12.48 21.00
CA ALA A 94 12.86 11.66 21.21
C ALA A 94 14.15 12.47 21.29
N VAL A 95 14.06 13.77 21.21
CA VAL A 95 15.21 14.67 21.19
C VAL A 95 15.65 15.02 22.60
#